data_652bdc91a199bb33f4731cc7c0d9489a
#
_entry.id   652bdc91a199bb33f4731cc7c0d9489a
#
_cell.length_a   1.000
_cell.length_b   1.000
_cell.length_c   1.000
_cell.angle_alpha   90.00
_cell.angle_beta   90.00
_cell.angle_gamma   90.00
#
_symmetry.space_group_name_H-M   'P 1'
#
loop_
_entity.id
_entity.type
_entity.pdbx_description
1 polymer ?
#
loop_
_entity_poly.entity_id
_entity_poly.type
_entity_poly.pdbx_seq_one_letter_code
_entity_poly.pdbx_strand_id
1 'polypeptide(L)'
;MSREKIAETARNFESFHGEITYDQMKCNQFVLAVLREAVDPKFPDLRADDFPASGRFAKVESPLRGDLVHWPGHIGIVIDPNRFEFIGSQDSTGVAAASYSKGYWNGAYGGKQPDCFLRYVE
;
A
#
# COMPACT_ATOMS: atom_id res chain seq x y z
N MET A 1 -10.88 -0.26 -14.50
CA MET A 1 -9.97 0.78 -13.93
C MET A 1 -8.89 0.10 -13.12
N SER A 2 -7.65 0.45 -13.35
CA SER A 2 -6.52 -0.16 -12.65
C SER A 2 -6.60 0.00 -11.14
N ARG A 3 -7.01 1.17 -10.67
CA ARG A 3 -7.15 1.47 -9.26
C ARG A 3 -8.07 0.48 -8.53
N GLU A 4 -9.20 0.15 -9.13
CA GLU A 4 -10.14 -0.82 -8.56
C GLU A 4 -9.54 -2.22 -8.50
N LYS A 5 -8.81 -2.61 -9.55
CA LYS A 5 -8.13 -3.92 -9.58
C LYS A 5 -7.03 -4.00 -8.53
N ILE A 6 -6.32 -2.91 -8.31
CA ILE A 6 -5.26 -2.85 -7.29
C ILE A 6 -5.87 -3.10 -5.91
N ALA A 7 -6.96 -2.40 -5.57
CA ALA A 7 -7.61 -2.56 -4.27
C ALA A 7 -8.19 -3.96 -4.08
N GLU A 8 -8.84 -4.49 -5.10
CA GLU A 8 -9.44 -5.82 -5.07
C GLU A 8 -8.36 -6.90 -4.91
N THR A 9 -7.26 -6.77 -5.63
CA THR A 9 -6.14 -7.70 -5.52
C THR A 9 -5.50 -7.65 -4.13
N ALA A 10 -5.33 -6.44 -3.57
CA ALA A 10 -4.82 -6.28 -2.21
C ALA A 10 -5.72 -6.98 -1.19
N ARG A 11 -7.02 -6.83 -1.33
CA ARG A 11 -8.01 -7.50 -0.45
C ARG A 11 -7.91 -9.02 -0.59
N ASN A 12 -7.73 -9.53 -1.80
CA ASN A 12 -7.58 -10.96 -2.03
C ASN A 12 -6.30 -11.50 -1.39
N PHE A 13 -5.21 -10.76 -1.44
CA PHE A 13 -3.98 -11.16 -0.75
C PHE A 13 -4.22 -11.33 0.75
N GLU A 14 -4.91 -10.39 1.36
CA GLU A 14 -5.21 -10.46 2.78
C GLU A 14 -6.09 -11.68 3.11
N SER A 15 -7.17 -11.87 2.36
CA SER A 15 -8.17 -12.92 2.66
C SER A 15 -7.71 -14.30 2.24
N PHE A 16 -7.02 -14.40 1.10
CA PHE A 16 -6.74 -15.66 0.43
C PHE A 16 -5.42 -16.26 0.87
N HIS A 17 -4.43 -15.43 1.05
CA HIS A 17 -3.08 -15.88 1.39
C HIS A 17 -2.87 -16.02 2.89
N GLY A 18 -3.88 -15.71 3.69
CA GLY A 18 -3.85 -15.91 5.13
C GLY A 18 -2.77 -15.09 5.81
N GLU A 19 -2.04 -15.72 6.72
CA GLU A 19 -1.08 -15.03 7.57
C GLU A 19 0.28 -14.91 6.90
N ILE A 20 0.38 -14.03 5.90
CA ILE A 20 1.67 -13.71 5.29
C ILE A 20 2.42 -12.78 6.26
N THR A 21 3.57 -13.24 6.75
CA THR A 21 4.37 -12.46 7.68
C THR A 21 5.20 -11.40 6.97
N TYR A 22 5.67 -10.42 7.72
CA TYR A 22 6.53 -9.37 7.18
C TYR A 22 7.83 -9.94 6.59
N ASP A 23 8.40 -10.97 7.22
CA ASP A 23 9.62 -11.61 6.73
C ASP A 23 9.40 -12.34 5.41
N GLN A 24 8.21 -12.89 5.21
CA GLN A 24 7.86 -13.56 3.96
C GLN A 24 7.61 -12.57 2.83
N MET A 25 7.02 -11.43 3.14
CA MET A 25 6.67 -10.42 2.15
C MET A 25 6.71 -9.04 2.81
N LYS A 26 7.79 -8.30 2.57
CA LYS A 26 7.97 -6.95 3.13
C LYS A 26 7.02 -5.96 2.48
N CYS A 27 6.92 -4.74 3.03
CA CYS A 27 5.90 -3.77 2.59
C CYS A 27 5.96 -3.48 1.09
N ASN A 28 7.16 -3.25 0.56
CA ASN A 28 7.33 -3.00 -0.87
C ASN A 28 7.05 -4.25 -1.69
N GLN A 29 7.46 -5.43 -1.21
CA GLN A 29 7.25 -6.70 -1.88
C GLN A 29 5.76 -7.02 -2.02
N PHE A 30 4.97 -6.72 -0.98
CA PHE A 30 3.52 -6.88 -1.01
C PHE A 30 2.89 -5.99 -2.09
N VAL A 31 3.24 -4.70 -2.08
CA VAL A 31 2.69 -3.76 -3.06
C VAL A 31 3.09 -4.15 -4.48
N LEU A 32 4.34 -4.56 -4.69
CA LEU A 32 4.80 -5.03 -5.99
C LEU A 32 4.05 -6.27 -6.45
N ALA A 33 3.82 -7.23 -5.54
CA ALA A 33 3.07 -8.44 -5.87
C ALA A 33 1.65 -8.10 -6.33
N VAL A 34 1.00 -7.16 -5.63
CA VAL A 34 -0.33 -6.69 -6.01
C VAL A 34 -0.30 -6.01 -7.39
N LEU A 35 0.65 -5.12 -7.61
CA LEU A 35 0.76 -4.41 -8.89
C LEU A 35 1.04 -5.36 -10.06
N ARG A 36 1.88 -6.36 -9.84
CA ARG A 36 2.20 -7.34 -10.87
C ARG A 36 1.00 -8.21 -11.22
N GLU A 37 0.16 -8.53 -10.26
CA GLU A 37 -1.05 -9.29 -10.51
C GLU A 37 -2.16 -8.42 -11.12
N ALA A 38 -2.31 -7.20 -10.62
CA ALA A 38 -3.44 -6.35 -11.00
C ALA A 38 -3.24 -5.59 -12.30
N VAL A 39 -2.02 -5.10 -12.59
CA VAL A 39 -1.84 -4.14 -13.68
C VAL A 39 -0.69 -4.45 -14.62
N ASP A 40 0.45 -4.94 -14.14
CA ASP A 40 1.62 -5.16 -15.01
C ASP A 40 2.51 -6.28 -14.46
N PRO A 41 2.51 -7.49 -15.07
CA PRO A 41 3.34 -8.58 -14.59
C PRO A 41 4.84 -8.29 -14.60
N LYS A 42 5.26 -7.27 -15.34
CA LYS A 42 6.65 -6.86 -15.44
C LYS A 42 6.98 -5.61 -14.63
N PHE A 43 6.12 -5.25 -13.68
CA PHE A 43 6.34 -4.07 -12.86
C PHE A 43 7.72 -4.17 -12.18
N PRO A 44 8.56 -3.12 -12.29
CA PRO A 44 9.95 -3.19 -11.79
C PRO A 44 10.02 -3.23 -10.27
N ASP A 45 11.13 -3.74 -9.75
CA ASP A 45 11.38 -3.69 -8.31
C ASP A 45 11.56 -2.24 -7.86
N LEU A 46 10.88 -1.90 -6.76
CA LEU A 46 11.00 -0.61 -6.10
C LEU A 46 11.08 -0.84 -4.60
N ARG A 47 11.92 -0.07 -3.93
CA ARG A 47 11.87 0.02 -2.47
C ARG A 47 10.74 0.97 -2.08
N ALA A 48 10.30 0.94 -0.83
CA ALA A 48 9.19 1.78 -0.38
C ALA A 48 9.40 3.26 -0.75
N ASP A 49 10.60 3.80 -0.52
CA ASP A 49 10.88 5.21 -0.77
C ASP A 49 11.11 5.55 -2.24
N ASP A 50 11.16 4.56 -3.12
CA ASP A 50 11.27 4.78 -4.57
C ASP A 50 9.92 5.07 -5.22
N PHE A 51 8.81 4.67 -4.59
CA PHE A 51 7.47 4.85 -5.18
C PHE A 51 7.13 6.31 -5.47
N PRO A 52 7.37 7.27 -4.54
CA PRO A 52 7.03 8.66 -4.82
C PRO A 52 7.82 9.27 -5.99
N ALA A 53 9.00 8.76 -6.28
CA ALA A 53 9.84 9.24 -7.37
C ALA A 53 9.59 8.52 -8.69
N SER A 54 8.79 7.46 -8.67
CA SER A 54 8.51 6.67 -9.87
C SER A 54 7.54 7.41 -10.79
N GLY A 55 7.86 7.47 -12.08
CA GLY A 55 6.97 8.04 -13.10
C GLY A 55 5.71 7.23 -13.33
N ARG A 56 5.59 6.05 -12.70
CA ARG A 56 4.40 5.22 -12.78
C ARG A 56 3.24 5.73 -11.93
N PHE A 57 3.51 6.69 -11.04
CA PHE A 57 2.51 7.21 -10.09
C PHE A 57 2.48 8.72 -10.11
N ALA A 58 1.27 9.28 -9.90
CA ALA A 58 1.08 10.70 -9.68
C ALA A 58 0.68 10.93 -8.22
N LYS A 59 1.20 11.99 -7.60
CA LYS A 59 0.79 12.36 -6.25
C LYS A 59 -0.62 12.96 -6.28
N VAL A 60 -1.44 12.58 -5.32
CA VAL A 60 -2.81 13.10 -5.16
C VAL A 60 -3.00 13.55 -3.72
N GLU A 61 -3.85 14.56 -3.52
CA GLU A 61 -4.13 15.10 -2.19
C GLU A 61 -5.13 14.24 -1.42
N SER A 62 -6.19 13.81 -2.12
CA SER A 62 -7.26 13.03 -1.53
C SER A 62 -7.24 11.64 -2.13
N PRO A 63 -6.89 10.61 -1.35
CA PRO A 63 -6.79 9.27 -1.90
C PRO A 63 -8.16 8.70 -2.24
N LEU A 64 -8.17 7.85 -3.26
CA LEU A 64 -9.30 7.01 -3.63
C LEU A 64 -8.90 5.54 -3.45
N ARG A 65 -9.89 4.67 -3.45
CA ARG A 65 -9.66 3.22 -3.33
C ARG A 65 -8.70 2.74 -4.42
N GLY A 66 -7.64 2.04 -4.02
CA GLY A 66 -6.61 1.56 -4.94
C GLY A 66 -5.42 2.48 -5.12
N ASP A 67 -5.45 3.68 -4.54
CA ASP A 67 -4.27 4.53 -4.46
C ASP A 67 -3.29 3.95 -3.43
N LEU A 68 -2.02 4.33 -3.53
CA LEU A 68 -1.02 3.95 -2.55
C LEU A 68 -0.91 5.02 -1.48
N VAL A 69 -0.59 4.61 -0.27
CA VAL A 69 -0.25 5.52 0.82
C VAL A 69 1.21 5.28 1.20
N HIS A 70 1.99 6.35 1.28
CA HIS A 70 3.42 6.29 1.53
C HIS A 70 3.78 6.98 2.84
N TRP A 71 4.65 6.33 3.59
CA TRP A 71 5.38 6.89 4.73
C TRP A 71 6.87 6.76 4.44
N PRO A 72 7.72 7.57 5.06
CA PRO A 72 9.15 7.29 4.98
C PRO A 72 9.44 5.85 5.42
N GLY A 73 9.96 5.05 4.49
CA GLY A 73 10.28 3.65 4.74
C GLY A 73 9.12 2.66 4.70
N HIS A 74 7.90 3.10 4.34
CA HIS A 74 6.74 2.21 4.29
C HIS A 74 5.77 2.59 3.19
N ILE A 75 5.07 1.59 2.66
CA ILE A 75 4.09 1.76 1.57
C ILE A 75 2.94 0.80 1.78
N GLY A 76 1.72 1.22 1.45
CA GLY A 76 0.53 0.40 1.52
C GLY A 76 -0.47 0.79 0.45
N ILE A 77 -1.61 0.11 0.43
CA ILE A 77 -2.66 0.29 -0.57
C ILE A 77 -3.96 0.71 0.11
N VAL A 78 -4.49 1.86 -0.27
CA VAL A 78 -5.76 2.38 0.27
C VAL A 78 -6.90 1.51 -0.23
N ILE A 79 -7.70 0.97 0.69
CA ILE A 79 -8.84 0.12 0.34
C ILE A 79 -10.18 0.76 0.67
N ASP A 80 -10.22 1.66 1.65
CA ASP A 80 -11.44 2.39 1.99
C ASP A 80 -11.07 3.79 2.49
N PRO A 81 -11.07 4.79 1.60
CA PRO A 81 -10.69 6.15 1.99
C PRO A 81 -11.69 6.81 2.94
N ASN A 82 -12.95 6.37 2.95
CA ASN A 82 -13.96 6.91 3.87
C ASN A 82 -13.71 6.46 5.30
N ARG A 83 -13.05 5.33 5.49
CA ARG A 83 -12.66 4.79 6.79
C ARG A 83 -11.17 4.96 7.06
N PHE A 84 -10.44 5.59 6.16
CA PHE A 84 -8.99 5.78 6.27
C PHE A 84 -8.24 4.45 6.40
N GLU A 85 -8.71 3.43 5.68
CA GLU A 85 -8.19 2.08 5.80
C GLU A 85 -7.27 1.73 4.64
N PHE A 86 -6.15 1.08 4.95
CA PHE A 86 -5.22 0.55 3.95
C PHE A 86 -4.86 -0.89 4.28
N ILE A 87 -4.35 -1.62 3.28
CA ILE A 87 -3.71 -2.91 3.49
C ILE A 87 -2.23 -2.74 3.16
N GLY A 88 -1.40 -3.27 4.01
CA GLY A 88 0.04 -3.30 3.81
C GLY A 88 0.64 -4.48 4.55
N SER A 89 1.94 -4.70 4.34
CA SER A 89 2.69 -5.67 5.11
C SER A 89 3.48 -4.90 6.17
N GLN A 90 3.02 -4.97 7.40
CA GLN A 90 3.60 -4.27 8.55
C GLN A 90 4.45 -5.23 9.37
N ASP A 91 5.52 -4.71 9.97
CA ASP A 91 6.44 -5.50 10.76
C ASP A 91 5.74 -6.32 11.86
N SER A 92 4.77 -5.70 12.54
CA SER A 92 4.08 -6.33 13.67
C SER A 92 2.93 -7.26 13.25
N THR A 93 2.38 -7.11 12.05
CA THR A 93 1.17 -7.82 11.64
C THR A 93 1.32 -8.69 10.41
N GLY A 94 2.35 -8.44 9.58
CA GLY A 94 2.39 -8.97 8.23
C GLY A 94 1.32 -8.29 7.37
N VAL A 95 0.82 -9.01 6.36
CA VAL A 95 -0.19 -8.46 5.44
C VAL A 95 -1.53 -8.35 6.16
N ALA A 96 -1.96 -7.11 6.42
CA ALA A 96 -3.18 -6.84 7.17
C ALA A 96 -3.68 -5.43 6.91
N ALA A 97 -4.96 -5.21 7.22
CA ALA A 97 -5.58 -3.89 7.17
C ALA A 97 -5.19 -3.07 8.42
N ALA A 98 -5.06 -1.77 8.23
CA ALA A 98 -4.78 -0.83 9.31
C ALA A 98 -5.33 0.55 8.94
N SER A 99 -5.28 1.49 9.88
CA SER A 99 -5.73 2.87 9.63
C SER A 99 -4.54 3.78 9.38
N TYR A 100 -4.67 4.70 8.42
CA TYR A 100 -3.67 5.73 8.19
C TYR A 100 -4.06 7.08 8.81
N SER A 101 -5.20 7.16 9.51
CA SER A 101 -5.66 8.40 10.15
C SER A 101 -5.53 8.38 11.67
N LYS A 102 -5.10 7.27 12.26
CA LYS A 102 -4.93 7.15 13.72
C LYS A 102 -3.94 6.04 14.04
N GLY A 103 -3.46 6.05 15.28
CA GLY A 103 -2.53 5.04 15.77
C GLY A 103 -1.12 5.24 15.22
N TYR A 104 -0.37 4.15 15.19
CA TYR A 104 1.04 4.17 14.77
C TYR A 104 1.23 4.81 13.39
N TRP A 105 0.36 4.49 12.44
CA TRP A 105 0.49 4.97 11.05
C TRP A 105 -0.06 6.39 10.85
N ASN A 106 -0.36 7.08 11.95
CA ASN A 106 -0.64 8.52 11.95
C ASN A 106 0.13 9.25 13.06
N GLY A 107 1.30 8.72 13.40
CA GLY A 107 2.24 9.40 14.29
C GLY A 107 2.12 9.08 15.78
N ALA A 108 1.13 8.28 16.19
CA ALA A 108 0.98 7.91 17.61
C ALA A 108 1.99 6.81 18.00
N TYR A 109 2.28 6.71 19.29
CA TYR A 109 3.12 5.65 19.86
C TYR A 109 4.53 5.59 19.25
N GLY A 110 5.09 6.76 18.93
CA GLY A 110 6.40 6.84 18.25
C GLY A 110 6.34 6.45 16.77
N GLY A 111 5.16 6.47 16.20
CA GLY A 111 4.95 6.07 14.82
C GLY A 111 5.22 7.15 13.78
N LYS A 112 4.64 6.98 12.62
CA LYS A 112 4.89 7.82 11.44
C LYS A 112 3.58 8.34 10.87
N GLN A 113 3.63 9.53 10.25
CA GLN A 113 2.50 10.07 9.50
C GLN A 113 2.71 9.85 8.01
N PRO A 114 1.63 9.61 7.23
CA PRO A 114 1.75 9.53 5.78
C PRO A 114 2.31 10.83 5.22
N ASP A 115 3.20 10.73 4.26
CA ASP A 115 3.75 11.93 3.61
C ASP A 115 3.14 12.19 2.23
N CYS A 116 2.59 11.18 1.56
CA CYS A 116 1.87 11.38 0.30
C CYS A 116 1.01 10.18 -0.06
N PHE A 117 0.09 10.43 -0.99
CA PHE A 117 -0.72 9.40 -1.63
C PHE A 117 -0.38 9.39 -3.12
N LEU A 118 -0.37 8.21 -3.71
CA LEU A 118 0.08 8.01 -5.08
C LEU A 118 -0.99 7.27 -5.88
N ARG A 119 -1.23 7.72 -7.11
CA ARG A 119 -2.19 7.09 -8.02
C ARG A 119 -1.46 6.51 -9.23
N TYR A 120 -1.74 5.25 -9.53
CA TYR A 120 -1.19 4.60 -10.71
C TYR A 120 -1.61 5.34 -11.97
N VAL A 121 -0.64 5.67 -12.82
CA VAL A 121 -0.87 6.35 -14.10
C VAL A 121 -1.13 5.29 -15.16
N GLU A 122 -2.32 5.32 -15.71
CA GLU A 122 -2.75 4.35 -16.72
C GLU A 122 -2.26 4.70 -18.11
#